data_cd191dd3c119b5da711e2f4d93bb9384
#
_entry.id   cd191dd3c119b5da711e2f4d93bb9384
#
_cell.length_a   1.000
_cell.length_b   1.000
_cell.length_c   1.000
_cell.angle_alpha   90.00
_cell.angle_beta   90.00
_cell.angle_gamma   90.00
#
_symmetry.space_group_name_H-M   'P 1'
#
loop_
_entity.id
_entity.type
_entity.pdbx_description
1 polymer ?
#
loop_
_entity_poly.entity_id
_entity_poly.type
_entity_poly.pdbx_seq_one_letter_code
_entity_poly.pdbx_strand_id
1 'polypeptide(L)'
;MTLKELEIGKSAVIKTVGGEGALRQHFLDMGVIPGAEVTVIKFAPMGDPMELQIHGYELTLRLADADQITIEQISSRTRKHEGARNINQSVHPGLGEEGKYHVKGDGNPLPEKTRLTYALVGNQNCGKTTLFNQLTGSNQHIGNFPGVTVDRKDGPIKGYPDTLVTDLPGIYSMSPYSSEEIVSRNFVLEDKPKAIINIIDATNIERNLYLTMQLLEMDIPMVVALNMMDEMTGNSGSVDVNGMEAMLGVPVVPISAAKNEGVDELVRHALHIAKYQERPGRQDFCSENEFGGAVHRCIHAVSHLIEDHAEHAGIPLRFAASKIIEGDHLILQKLELDENEHEAIEHLIVQMEKERGLDRSAAIADMRFNFIEKVCEKTVVKPKASRERIRSEKIDRILTGKYTAIPCFIGIMLLVFFLTFHVIGAFLQNLLAMGIDALSNVTDRALTAAGVNEVLHGLIIDGIFAGVGSVLSFLPIIVTLFFFLSLMEDSGYIARVAFFMDKLLRKIGLSGRCSSDLDVQFRR
;
A
#
# COMPACT_ATOMS: atom_id res chain seq x y z
N MET A 1 -6.36 28.69 12.86
CA MET A 1 -5.24 27.80 13.24
C MET A 1 -5.11 26.73 12.17
N THR A 2 -3.89 26.44 11.71
CA THR A 2 -3.68 25.35 10.75
C THR A 2 -3.36 24.05 11.48
N LEU A 3 -3.55 22.92 10.83
CA LEU A 3 -3.25 21.60 11.39
C LEU A 3 -1.77 21.45 11.78
N LYS A 4 -0.88 22.11 11.06
CA LYS A 4 0.56 22.18 11.36
C LYS A 4 0.87 22.77 12.74
N GLU A 5 0.03 23.66 13.24
CA GLU A 5 0.20 24.35 14.54
C GLU A 5 -0.33 23.53 15.71
N LEU A 6 -1.00 22.40 15.48
CA LEU A 6 -1.56 21.55 16.52
C LEU A 6 -0.46 20.79 17.26
N GLU A 7 -0.48 20.88 18.59
CA GLU A 7 0.52 20.22 19.45
C GLU A 7 0.30 18.72 19.54
N ILE A 8 1.38 17.97 19.81
CA ILE A 8 1.35 16.52 20.02
C ILE A 8 0.38 16.16 21.15
N GLY A 9 -0.49 15.18 20.90
CA GLY A 9 -1.49 14.68 21.85
C GLY A 9 -2.73 15.56 21.96
N LYS A 10 -2.83 16.63 21.17
CA LYS A 10 -4.04 17.45 21.09
C LYS A 10 -4.94 17.01 19.96
N SER A 11 -6.25 17.09 20.20
CA SER A 11 -7.28 16.83 19.19
C SER A 11 -7.90 18.14 18.69
N ALA A 12 -8.31 18.13 17.44
CA ALA A 12 -9.02 19.23 16.80
C ALA A 12 -10.03 18.70 15.78
N VAL A 13 -11.02 19.50 15.42
CA VAL A 13 -11.92 19.22 14.30
C VAL A 13 -11.43 19.97 13.07
N ILE A 14 -11.41 19.29 11.93
CA ILE A 14 -11.09 19.89 10.64
C ILE A 14 -12.23 20.83 10.24
N LYS A 15 -11.91 22.09 9.95
CA LYS A 15 -12.89 23.09 9.52
C LYS A 15 -12.94 23.21 8.02
N THR A 16 -11.78 23.35 7.37
CA THR A 16 -11.67 23.42 5.91
C THR A 16 -10.43 22.67 5.44
N VAL A 17 -10.56 22.05 4.29
CA VAL A 17 -9.46 21.37 3.58
C VAL A 17 -9.09 22.24 2.39
N GLY A 18 -7.90 22.78 2.40
CA GLY A 18 -7.34 23.56 1.30
C GLY A 18 -6.80 22.68 0.17
N GLY A 19 -6.13 23.32 -0.78
CA GLY A 19 -5.69 22.70 -2.02
C GLY A 19 -6.75 22.81 -3.11
N GLU A 20 -6.35 22.55 -4.35
CA GLU A 20 -7.24 22.60 -5.52
C GLU A 20 -7.11 21.29 -6.32
N GLY A 21 -8.17 20.92 -7.05
CA GLY A 21 -8.18 19.79 -7.96
C GLY A 21 -7.79 18.46 -7.31
N ALA A 22 -6.88 17.72 -7.96
CA ALA A 22 -6.50 16.38 -7.58
C ALA A 22 -5.84 16.28 -6.19
N LEU A 23 -5.10 17.29 -5.74
CA LEU A 23 -4.47 17.29 -4.42
C LEU A 23 -5.53 17.34 -3.30
N ARG A 24 -6.53 18.21 -3.46
CA ARG A 24 -7.62 18.30 -2.50
C ARG A 24 -8.43 17.01 -2.43
N GLN A 25 -8.73 16.42 -3.60
CA GLN A 25 -9.41 15.12 -3.68
C GLN A 25 -8.60 14.03 -2.96
N HIS A 26 -7.29 14.02 -3.12
CA HIS A 26 -6.41 13.09 -2.44
C HIS A 26 -6.49 13.21 -0.90
N PHE A 27 -6.57 14.43 -0.34
CA PHE A 27 -6.78 14.61 1.10
C PHE A 27 -8.13 14.05 1.56
N LEU A 28 -9.20 14.31 0.80
CA LEU A 28 -10.53 13.79 1.10
C LEU A 28 -10.57 12.26 1.03
N ASP A 29 -9.93 11.66 0.03
CA ASP A 29 -9.81 10.21 -0.12
C ASP A 29 -9.01 9.55 1.02
N MET A 30 -8.11 10.33 1.66
CA MET A 30 -7.43 9.92 2.89
C MET A 30 -8.18 10.29 4.17
N GLY A 31 -9.47 10.64 4.09
CA GLY A 31 -10.30 10.92 5.26
C GLY A 31 -10.07 12.29 5.92
N VAL A 32 -9.29 13.17 5.33
CA VAL A 32 -9.14 14.55 5.80
C VAL A 32 -10.36 15.33 5.33
N ILE A 33 -11.44 15.27 6.11
CA ILE A 33 -12.77 15.79 5.73
C ILE A 33 -13.19 16.86 6.73
N PRO A 34 -13.85 17.97 6.30
CA PRO A 34 -14.43 18.93 7.23
C PRO A 34 -15.39 18.24 8.21
N GLY A 35 -15.22 18.50 9.51
CA GLY A 35 -15.97 17.84 10.58
C GLY A 35 -15.27 16.62 11.20
N ALA A 36 -14.26 16.04 10.57
CA ALA A 36 -13.52 14.93 11.13
C ALA A 36 -12.64 15.37 12.31
N GLU A 37 -12.59 14.53 13.36
CA GLU A 37 -11.69 14.71 14.50
C GLU A 37 -10.31 14.16 14.16
N VAL A 38 -9.27 14.98 14.36
CA VAL A 38 -7.88 14.64 14.13
C VAL A 38 -7.06 14.83 15.39
N THR A 39 -6.16 13.88 15.69
CA THR A 39 -5.24 13.98 16.84
C THR A 39 -3.81 13.84 16.35
N VAL A 40 -2.91 14.73 16.77
CA VAL A 40 -1.48 14.63 16.45
C VAL A 40 -0.83 13.60 17.36
N ILE A 41 -0.31 12.52 16.78
CA ILE A 41 0.39 11.46 17.52
C ILE A 41 1.84 11.86 17.76
N LYS A 42 2.55 12.18 16.70
CA LYS A 42 3.96 12.57 16.73
C LYS A 42 4.36 13.29 15.46
N PHE A 43 5.52 13.93 15.52
CA PHE A 43 6.22 14.39 14.32
C PHE A 43 7.36 13.41 14.01
N ALA A 44 7.64 13.24 12.74
CA ALA A 44 8.84 12.53 12.34
C ALA A 44 10.09 13.18 12.98
N PRO A 45 11.17 12.44 13.18
CA PRO A 45 12.30 12.85 14.02
C PRO A 45 12.91 14.22 13.70
N MET A 46 12.81 14.65 12.46
CA MET A 46 13.22 16.00 12.02
C MET A 46 12.09 17.03 11.99
N GLY A 47 10.90 16.66 12.48
CA GLY A 47 9.72 17.50 12.57
C GLY A 47 8.83 17.52 11.32
N ASP A 48 9.14 16.78 10.26
CA ASP A 48 8.35 16.61 9.04
C ASP A 48 8.62 15.22 8.45
N PRO A 49 7.57 14.45 8.13
CA PRO A 49 6.12 14.73 8.23
C PRO A 49 5.56 14.60 9.66
N MET A 50 4.29 14.99 9.80
CA MET A 50 3.51 14.75 11.00
C MET A 50 2.66 13.49 10.86
N GLU A 51 2.48 12.76 11.96
CA GLU A 51 1.64 11.57 12.04
C GLU A 51 0.38 11.90 12.87
N LEU A 52 -0.75 11.61 12.29
CA LEU A 52 -2.08 11.94 12.77
C LEU A 52 -2.89 10.69 12.99
N GLN A 53 -3.80 10.71 13.94
CA GLN A 53 -4.88 9.74 14.04
C GLN A 53 -6.18 10.38 13.54
N ILE A 54 -6.83 9.74 12.57
CA ILE A 54 -8.09 10.16 11.97
C ILE A 54 -8.91 8.92 11.62
N HIS A 55 -10.24 8.92 11.81
CA HIS A 55 -11.14 7.78 11.57
C HIS A 55 -10.63 6.44 12.14
N GLY A 56 -9.81 6.51 13.20
CA GLY A 56 -9.29 5.32 13.87
C GLY A 56 -8.02 4.72 13.29
N TYR A 57 -7.43 5.26 12.23
CA TYR A 57 -6.16 4.85 11.65
C TYR A 57 -5.10 5.97 11.70
N GLU A 58 -3.85 5.62 11.44
CA GLU A 58 -2.73 6.54 11.43
C GLU A 58 -2.49 7.07 10.01
N LEU A 59 -2.48 8.38 9.85
CA LEU A 59 -2.20 9.09 8.62
C LEU A 59 -0.95 9.94 8.76
N THR A 60 -0.08 9.91 7.77
CA THR A 60 1.13 10.74 7.73
C THR A 60 0.95 11.84 6.69
N LEU A 61 1.06 13.10 7.12
CA LEU A 61 0.99 14.28 6.27
C LEU A 61 2.27 15.11 6.35
N ARG A 62 2.69 15.69 5.24
CA ARG A 62 3.77 16.67 5.23
C ARG A 62 3.30 17.99 5.88
N LEU A 63 4.20 18.70 6.51
CA LEU A 63 3.86 19.99 7.14
C LEU A 63 3.36 21.03 6.13
N ALA A 64 3.84 20.97 4.88
CA ALA A 64 3.36 21.83 3.82
C ALA A 64 1.89 21.58 3.47
N ASP A 65 1.46 20.30 3.51
CA ASP A 65 0.09 19.88 3.27
C ASP A 65 -0.80 20.20 4.49
N ALA A 66 -0.29 19.94 5.70
CA ALA A 66 -0.97 20.27 6.95
C ALA A 66 -1.21 21.78 7.14
N ASP A 67 -0.38 22.63 6.53
CA ASP A 67 -0.55 24.08 6.55
C ASP A 67 -1.76 24.57 5.73
N GLN A 68 -2.24 23.76 4.79
CA GLN A 68 -3.42 24.04 3.98
C GLN A 68 -4.74 23.63 4.66
N ILE A 69 -4.68 22.90 5.79
CA ILE A 69 -5.84 22.39 6.50
C ILE A 69 -6.10 23.28 7.71
N THR A 70 -7.29 23.92 7.76
CA THR A 70 -7.69 24.71 8.93
C THR A 70 -8.45 23.87 9.94
N ILE A 71 -8.17 24.12 11.22
CA ILE A 71 -8.75 23.35 12.32
C ILE A 71 -9.35 24.26 13.38
N GLU A 72 -10.30 23.69 14.13
CA GLU A 72 -10.84 24.27 15.34
C GLU A 72 -10.50 23.37 16.54
N GLN A 73 -9.79 23.91 17.53
CA GLN A 73 -9.30 23.11 18.65
C GLN A 73 -10.46 22.72 19.58
N ILE A 74 -10.60 21.42 19.86
CA ILE A 74 -11.55 20.92 20.85
C ILE A 74 -10.85 20.90 22.22
N SER A 75 -11.45 21.54 23.20
CA SER A 75 -11.11 21.30 24.61
C SER A 75 -11.59 19.90 25.00
N SER A 76 -10.65 18.97 25.12
CA SER A 76 -10.72 17.64 25.73
C SER A 76 -12.13 17.04 25.90
N ARG A 77 -12.67 16.41 24.87
CA ARG A 77 -13.62 15.32 25.01
C ARG A 77 -12.89 14.01 24.73
N THR A 78 -12.44 13.35 25.80
CA THR A 78 -12.00 11.95 25.73
C THR A 78 -13.23 11.12 25.38
N ARG A 79 -13.39 10.74 24.11
CA ARG A 79 -14.27 9.60 23.77
C ARG A 79 -13.67 8.39 24.48
N LYS A 80 -14.34 7.95 25.57
CA LYS A 80 -14.09 6.64 26.14
C LYS A 80 -14.44 5.62 25.05
N HIS A 81 -13.44 4.95 24.53
CA HIS A 81 -13.65 3.69 23.83
C HIS A 81 -14.39 2.77 24.80
N GLU A 82 -15.67 2.53 24.55
CA GLU A 82 -16.43 1.53 25.27
C GLU A 82 -15.73 0.18 25.07
N GLY A 83 -15.63 -0.56 26.17
CA GLY A 83 -14.77 -1.72 26.31
C GLY A 83 -14.91 -2.74 25.19
N ALA A 84 -13.80 -3.38 24.89
CA ALA A 84 -13.65 -4.45 23.92
C ALA A 84 -14.81 -5.45 23.99
N ARG A 85 -15.68 -5.44 22.97
CA ARG A 85 -16.64 -6.52 22.75
C ARG A 85 -15.85 -7.77 22.43
N ASN A 86 -16.07 -8.88 23.14
CA ASN A 86 -15.57 -10.17 22.72
C ASN A 86 -16.33 -10.59 21.46
N ILE A 87 -15.74 -10.32 20.30
CA ILE A 87 -16.21 -10.86 19.04
C ILE A 87 -15.66 -12.28 18.95
N ASN A 88 -16.55 -13.27 18.95
CA ASN A 88 -16.16 -14.64 18.69
C ASN A 88 -15.55 -14.72 17.29
N GLN A 89 -14.31 -15.22 17.18
CA GLN A 89 -13.70 -15.53 15.91
C GLN A 89 -14.55 -16.61 15.23
N SER A 90 -15.38 -16.20 14.27
CA SER A 90 -16.04 -17.15 13.40
C SER A 90 -15.05 -17.65 12.37
N VAL A 91 -14.91 -18.97 12.29
CA VAL A 91 -14.15 -19.60 11.19
C VAL A 91 -14.96 -19.36 9.92
N HIS A 92 -14.30 -18.93 8.84
CA HIS A 92 -14.95 -18.76 7.53
C HIS A 92 -15.52 -20.11 7.08
N PRO A 93 -16.82 -20.22 6.77
CA PRO A 93 -17.48 -21.50 6.52
C PRO A 93 -17.20 -22.11 5.14
N GLY A 94 -16.47 -21.40 4.26
CA GLY A 94 -16.15 -21.85 2.91
C GLY A 94 -17.28 -21.68 1.91
N LEU A 95 -17.13 -22.27 0.72
CA LEU A 95 -18.14 -22.20 -0.37
C LEU A 95 -19.46 -22.94 -0.06
N GLY A 96 -19.56 -23.62 1.07
CA GLY A 96 -20.72 -24.40 1.49
C GLY A 96 -21.84 -23.63 2.18
N GLU A 97 -21.71 -22.32 2.35
CA GLU A 97 -22.76 -21.47 2.90
C GLU A 97 -23.93 -21.38 1.93
N GLU A 98 -24.96 -22.14 2.21
CA GLU A 98 -26.19 -22.15 1.42
C GLU A 98 -26.73 -20.72 1.25
N GLY A 99 -26.42 -20.11 0.08
CA GLY A 99 -27.20 -19.02 -0.48
C GLY A 99 -27.00 -17.63 0.10
N LYS A 100 -26.04 -17.37 1.00
CA LYS A 100 -25.90 -16.04 1.60
C LYS A 100 -25.03 -15.09 0.78
N TYR A 101 -23.97 -15.61 0.16
CA TYR A 101 -22.99 -14.85 -0.65
C TYR A 101 -22.72 -15.49 -2.01
N HIS A 102 -23.14 -16.77 -2.20
CA HIS A 102 -23.06 -17.50 -3.45
C HIS A 102 -24.47 -17.96 -3.84
N VAL A 103 -25.26 -17.09 -4.42
CA VAL A 103 -26.61 -17.42 -4.88
C VAL A 103 -26.51 -18.34 -6.08
N LYS A 104 -26.75 -19.64 -5.88
CA LYS A 104 -26.82 -20.59 -6.98
C LYS A 104 -27.98 -20.22 -7.89
N GLY A 105 -27.66 -19.68 -9.07
CA GLY A 105 -28.62 -19.48 -10.15
C GLY A 105 -28.84 -18.04 -10.62
N ASP A 106 -28.39 -17.03 -9.89
CA ASP A 106 -28.57 -15.62 -10.29
C ASP A 106 -27.43 -15.06 -11.15
N GLY A 107 -26.35 -15.82 -11.35
CA GLY A 107 -25.24 -15.43 -12.21
C GLY A 107 -25.46 -15.87 -13.66
N ASN A 108 -24.81 -15.16 -14.60
CA ASN A 108 -24.65 -15.59 -15.98
C ASN A 108 -23.35 -16.38 -16.10
N PRO A 109 -23.35 -17.72 -15.92
CA PRO A 109 -22.11 -18.51 -15.93
C PRO A 109 -21.41 -18.37 -17.26
N LEU A 110 -20.11 -18.07 -17.21
CA LEU A 110 -19.28 -17.99 -18.40
C LEU A 110 -19.12 -19.37 -19.06
N PRO A 111 -18.97 -19.42 -20.41
CA PRO A 111 -18.69 -20.67 -21.12
C PRO A 111 -17.46 -21.39 -20.55
N GLU A 112 -17.48 -22.73 -20.49
CA GLU A 112 -16.45 -23.57 -19.84
C GLU A 112 -14.99 -23.34 -20.29
N LYS A 113 -14.78 -22.78 -21.50
CA LYS A 113 -13.44 -22.49 -22.04
C LYS A 113 -13.05 -21.00 -21.97
N THR A 114 -13.80 -20.18 -21.24
CA THR A 114 -13.47 -18.76 -21.11
C THR A 114 -12.29 -18.59 -20.18
N ARG A 115 -11.23 -17.91 -20.63
CA ARG A 115 -10.10 -17.53 -19.78
C ARG A 115 -10.58 -16.57 -18.69
N LEU A 116 -10.36 -16.92 -17.44
CA LEU A 116 -10.74 -16.08 -16.30
C LEU A 116 -9.61 -15.06 -16.00
N THR A 117 -9.94 -13.79 -16.14
CA THR A 117 -8.99 -12.68 -15.89
C THR A 117 -9.29 -12.00 -14.56
N TYR A 118 -8.27 -11.78 -13.76
CA TYR A 118 -8.37 -11.17 -12.43
C TYR A 118 -7.50 -9.92 -12.34
N ALA A 119 -8.03 -8.88 -11.73
CA ALA A 119 -7.25 -7.75 -11.24
C ALA A 119 -6.94 -7.96 -9.75
N LEU A 120 -5.66 -7.97 -9.38
CA LEU A 120 -5.25 -7.94 -7.98
C LEU A 120 -5.06 -6.49 -7.56
N VAL A 121 -5.95 -6.00 -6.70
CA VAL A 121 -6.04 -4.59 -6.30
C VAL A 121 -5.87 -4.47 -4.79
N GLY A 122 -5.23 -3.42 -4.33
CA GLY A 122 -5.10 -3.13 -2.90
C GLY A 122 -4.15 -1.97 -2.63
N ASN A 123 -4.15 -1.52 -1.38
CA ASN A 123 -3.32 -0.40 -0.95
C ASN A 123 -1.82 -0.75 -1.00
N GLN A 124 -0.98 0.26 -0.90
CA GLN A 124 0.46 0.04 -0.71
C GLN A 124 0.71 -0.70 0.60
N ASN A 125 1.64 -1.64 0.61
CA ASN A 125 2.06 -2.45 1.75
C ASN A 125 1.00 -3.41 2.35
N CYS A 126 -0.14 -3.62 1.70
CA CYS A 126 -1.14 -4.62 2.13
C CYS A 126 -0.73 -6.08 1.88
N GLY A 127 0.46 -6.33 1.30
CA GLY A 127 0.96 -7.68 0.98
C GLY A 127 0.60 -8.18 -0.42
N LYS A 128 0.23 -7.29 -1.35
CA LYS A 128 -0.19 -7.59 -2.71
C LYS A 128 0.83 -8.43 -3.49
N THR A 129 2.08 -7.98 -3.56
CA THR A 129 3.15 -8.72 -4.25
C THR A 129 3.41 -10.09 -3.63
N THR A 130 3.32 -10.22 -2.31
CA THR A 130 3.45 -11.51 -1.61
C THR A 130 2.32 -12.45 -2.02
N LEU A 131 1.08 -11.98 -2.03
CA LEU A 131 -0.06 -12.78 -2.47
C LEU A 131 0.06 -13.15 -3.96
N PHE A 132 0.45 -12.21 -4.82
CA PHE A 132 0.66 -12.48 -6.25
C PHE A 132 1.68 -13.62 -6.46
N ASN A 133 2.81 -13.60 -5.72
CA ASN A 133 3.81 -14.66 -5.78
C ASN A 133 3.28 -16.01 -5.28
N GLN A 134 2.42 -16.00 -4.25
CA GLN A 134 1.76 -17.22 -3.78
C GLN A 134 0.79 -17.80 -4.82
N LEU A 135 0.01 -16.93 -5.46
CA LEU A 135 -0.96 -17.32 -6.48
C LEU A 135 -0.29 -17.87 -7.75
N THR A 136 0.75 -17.19 -8.26
CA THR A 136 1.33 -17.47 -9.59
C THR A 136 2.61 -18.31 -9.53
N GLY A 137 3.38 -18.25 -8.46
CA GLY A 137 4.68 -18.93 -8.33
C GLY A 137 5.73 -18.33 -9.25
N SER A 138 6.49 -19.20 -9.94
CA SER A 138 7.56 -18.81 -10.88
C SER A 138 7.07 -18.44 -12.29
N ASN A 139 5.79 -18.65 -12.59
CA ASN A 139 5.21 -18.45 -13.93
C ASN A 139 4.68 -17.03 -14.10
N GLN A 140 5.56 -16.05 -13.95
CA GLN A 140 5.23 -14.63 -14.05
C GLN A 140 5.75 -14.03 -15.35
N HIS A 141 4.97 -13.16 -15.96
CA HIS A 141 5.39 -12.30 -17.06
C HIS A 141 5.54 -10.87 -16.55
N ILE A 142 6.69 -10.27 -16.76
CA ILE A 142 7.01 -8.92 -16.31
C ILE A 142 7.13 -8.01 -17.53
N GLY A 143 6.43 -6.89 -17.50
CA GLY A 143 6.45 -5.87 -18.53
C GLY A 143 6.03 -4.52 -17.96
N ASN A 144 5.69 -3.57 -18.79
CA ASN A 144 5.12 -2.29 -18.38
C ASN A 144 3.69 -2.16 -18.89
N PHE A 145 2.87 -1.37 -18.19
CA PHE A 145 1.57 -0.98 -18.72
C PHE A 145 1.74 -0.11 -19.98
N PRO A 146 0.86 -0.24 -20.97
CA PRO A 146 0.97 0.52 -22.23
C PRO A 146 1.03 2.03 -21.98
N GLY A 147 2.04 2.70 -22.58
CA GLY A 147 2.18 4.15 -22.56
C GLY A 147 2.70 4.79 -21.28
N VAL A 148 3.06 4.00 -20.28
CA VAL A 148 3.57 4.47 -18.97
C VAL A 148 4.75 3.63 -18.48
N THR A 149 5.55 4.18 -17.56
CA THR A 149 6.70 3.50 -16.94
C THR A 149 6.31 2.72 -15.66
N VAL A 150 5.07 2.23 -15.60
CA VAL A 150 4.55 1.46 -14.45
C VAL A 150 4.67 -0.01 -14.74
N ASP A 151 5.28 -0.76 -13.83
CA ASP A 151 5.51 -2.20 -13.96
C ASP A 151 4.18 -2.97 -13.99
N ARG A 152 4.06 -3.91 -14.94
CA ARG A 152 2.96 -4.86 -15.06
C ARG A 152 3.47 -6.27 -14.82
N LYS A 153 2.78 -7.01 -13.97
CA LYS A 153 3.06 -8.43 -13.71
C LYS A 153 1.80 -9.24 -13.92
N ASP A 154 1.91 -10.23 -14.79
CA ASP A 154 0.82 -11.14 -15.11
C ASP A 154 1.26 -12.58 -14.86
N GLY A 155 0.32 -13.45 -14.45
CA GLY A 155 0.59 -14.89 -14.32
C GLY A 155 -0.67 -15.70 -14.11
N PRO A 156 -0.67 -16.99 -14.51
CA PRO A 156 -1.77 -17.90 -14.21
C PRO A 156 -1.76 -18.30 -12.74
N ILE A 157 -2.93 -18.59 -12.17
CA ILE A 157 -3.03 -19.19 -10.83
C ILE A 157 -2.47 -20.62 -10.89
N LYS A 158 -1.68 -21.02 -9.91
CA LYS A 158 -1.14 -22.37 -9.78
C LYS A 158 -2.25 -23.42 -9.84
N GLY A 159 -2.10 -24.40 -10.73
CA GLY A 159 -3.11 -25.44 -10.94
C GLY A 159 -4.27 -25.06 -11.86
N TYR A 160 -4.35 -23.79 -12.31
CA TYR A 160 -5.43 -23.29 -13.17
C TYR A 160 -4.87 -22.49 -14.36
N PRO A 161 -4.40 -23.19 -15.43
CA PRO A 161 -3.72 -22.55 -16.57
C PRO A 161 -4.63 -21.60 -17.37
N ASP A 162 -5.95 -21.80 -17.33
CA ASP A 162 -6.93 -20.94 -18.01
C ASP A 162 -7.27 -19.66 -17.23
N THR A 163 -6.43 -19.27 -16.28
CA THR A 163 -6.57 -18.04 -15.51
C THR A 163 -5.47 -17.05 -15.84
N LEU A 164 -5.71 -15.77 -15.56
CA LEU A 164 -4.69 -14.72 -15.64
C LEU A 164 -4.93 -13.72 -14.52
N VAL A 165 -3.98 -13.59 -13.62
CA VAL A 165 -3.96 -12.55 -12.58
C VAL A 165 -3.01 -11.46 -13.02
N THR A 166 -3.48 -10.21 -13.01
CA THR A 166 -2.66 -9.01 -13.23
C THR A 166 -2.47 -8.29 -11.90
N ASP A 167 -1.20 -8.11 -11.48
CA ASP A 167 -0.85 -7.32 -10.29
C ASP A 167 -0.91 -5.83 -10.64
N LEU A 168 -1.88 -5.11 -10.09
CA LEU A 168 -2.01 -3.67 -10.29
C LEU A 168 -1.14 -2.91 -9.27
N PRO A 169 -0.69 -1.70 -9.60
CA PRO A 169 0.01 -0.84 -8.64
C PRO A 169 -0.76 -0.68 -7.32
N GLY A 170 -0.02 -0.43 -6.24
CA GLY A 170 -0.66 -0.14 -4.94
C GLY A 170 -1.27 1.26 -4.94
N ILE A 171 -2.57 1.35 -4.78
CA ILE A 171 -3.34 2.60 -4.84
C ILE A 171 -4.19 2.77 -3.59
N TYR A 172 -4.55 4.01 -3.26
CA TYR A 172 -5.43 4.32 -2.13
C TYR A 172 -6.85 4.64 -2.57
N SER A 173 -7.02 5.12 -3.80
CA SER A 173 -8.32 5.45 -4.38
C SER A 173 -8.31 5.26 -5.90
N MET A 174 -9.49 5.30 -6.51
CA MET A 174 -9.68 5.32 -7.96
C MET A 174 -9.73 6.75 -8.54
N SER A 175 -9.29 7.74 -7.76
CA SER A 175 -9.20 9.14 -8.20
C SER A 175 -7.90 9.35 -8.99
N PRO A 176 -7.91 10.18 -10.06
CA PRO A 176 -6.76 10.33 -10.95
C PRO A 176 -5.71 11.30 -10.37
N TYR A 177 -5.07 10.94 -9.27
CA TYR A 177 -4.04 11.77 -8.63
C TYR A 177 -2.62 11.36 -9.04
N SER A 178 -2.34 10.06 -9.07
CA SER A 178 -1.03 9.51 -9.47
C SER A 178 -1.13 8.70 -10.77
N SER A 179 0.01 8.47 -11.44
CA SER A 179 0.08 7.60 -12.62
C SER A 179 -0.40 6.19 -12.33
N GLU A 180 -0.09 5.68 -11.13
CA GLU A 180 -0.48 4.36 -10.66
C GLU A 180 -2.01 4.23 -10.52
N GLU A 181 -2.66 5.26 -9.98
CA GLU A 181 -4.12 5.30 -9.83
C GLU A 181 -4.83 5.37 -11.18
N ILE A 182 -4.30 6.18 -12.11
CA ILE A 182 -4.83 6.26 -13.49
C ILE A 182 -4.71 4.92 -14.20
N VAL A 183 -3.55 4.25 -14.11
CA VAL A 183 -3.31 2.93 -14.72
C VAL A 183 -4.27 1.88 -14.16
N SER A 184 -4.38 1.80 -12.82
CA SER A 184 -5.24 0.82 -12.17
C SER A 184 -6.71 1.03 -12.52
N ARG A 185 -7.16 2.28 -12.54
CA ARG A 185 -8.52 2.66 -12.94
C ARG A 185 -8.81 2.30 -14.39
N ASN A 186 -7.91 2.66 -15.31
CA ASN A 186 -8.10 2.37 -16.74
C ASN A 186 -8.12 0.87 -16.99
N PHE A 187 -7.25 0.09 -16.31
CA PHE A 187 -7.27 -1.36 -16.41
C PHE A 187 -8.63 -1.95 -16.00
N VAL A 188 -9.19 -1.51 -14.89
CA VAL A 188 -10.48 -2.02 -14.41
C VAL A 188 -11.63 -1.61 -15.34
N LEU A 189 -11.64 -0.38 -15.86
CA LEU A 189 -12.71 0.15 -16.72
C LEU A 189 -12.63 -0.33 -18.17
N GLU A 190 -11.43 -0.47 -18.74
CA GLU A 190 -11.22 -0.72 -20.17
C GLU A 190 -10.93 -2.20 -20.45
N ASP A 191 -10.03 -2.84 -19.69
CA ASP A 191 -9.71 -4.28 -19.84
C ASP A 191 -10.81 -5.19 -19.24
N LYS A 192 -11.68 -4.66 -18.38
CA LYS A 192 -12.85 -5.32 -17.77
C LYS A 192 -12.53 -6.74 -17.29
N PRO A 193 -11.70 -6.90 -16.23
CA PRO A 193 -11.38 -8.20 -15.68
C PRO A 193 -12.65 -8.95 -15.27
N LYS A 194 -12.65 -10.27 -15.35
CA LYS A 194 -13.82 -11.10 -14.99
C LYS A 194 -14.10 -11.13 -13.51
N ALA A 195 -13.09 -10.86 -12.67
CA ALA A 195 -13.25 -10.64 -11.25
C ALA A 195 -12.09 -9.81 -10.69
N ILE A 196 -12.31 -9.24 -9.51
CA ILE A 196 -11.32 -8.50 -8.72
C ILE A 196 -10.98 -9.31 -7.47
N ILE A 197 -9.69 -9.45 -7.19
CA ILE A 197 -9.18 -9.89 -5.89
C ILE A 197 -8.69 -8.62 -5.17
N ASN A 198 -9.48 -8.14 -4.22
CA ASN A 198 -9.14 -6.95 -3.44
C ASN A 198 -8.45 -7.36 -2.14
N ILE A 199 -7.18 -7.00 -1.98
CA ILE A 199 -6.40 -7.34 -0.78
C ILE A 199 -6.44 -6.18 0.22
N ILE A 200 -6.81 -6.50 1.46
CA ILE A 200 -6.95 -5.57 2.59
C ILE A 200 -5.99 -5.98 3.71
N ASP A 201 -5.31 -5.01 4.29
CA ASP A 201 -4.54 -5.19 5.51
C ASP A 201 -5.45 -5.22 6.73
N ALA A 202 -5.55 -6.38 7.41
CA ALA A 202 -6.38 -6.56 8.60
C ALA A 202 -5.96 -5.69 9.79
N THR A 203 -4.72 -5.24 9.83
CA THR A 203 -4.23 -4.35 10.90
C THR A 203 -4.61 -2.89 10.67
N ASN A 204 -5.05 -2.53 9.46
CA ASN A 204 -5.38 -1.17 9.05
C ASN A 204 -6.61 -1.12 8.12
N ILE A 205 -7.68 -1.77 8.54
CA ILE A 205 -8.88 -2.03 7.74
C ILE A 205 -9.54 -0.73 7.28
N GLU A 206 -9.70 0.25 8.16
CA GLU A 206 -10.41 1.50 7.87
C GLU A 206 -9.83 2.22 6.65
N ARG A 207 -8.51 2.28 6.56
CA ARG A 207 -7.83 2.92 5.43
C ARG A 207 -8.00 2.14 4.13
N ASN A 208 -8.01 0.80 4.21
CA ASN A 208 -8.11 -0.05 3.04
C ASN A 208 -9.53 -0.13 2.49
N LEU A 209 -10.55 -0.07 3.34
CA LEU A 209 -11.95 -0.15 2.93
C LEU A 209 -12.39 1.00 2.01
N TYR A 210 -11.72 2.16 2.04
CA TYR A 210 -12.07 3.27 1.16
C TYR A 210 -11.94 2.89 -0.33
N LEU A 211 -10.83 2.25 -0.70
CA LEU A 211 -10.64 1.69 -2.04
C LEU A 211 -11.66 0.58 -2.34
N THR A 212 -11.90 -0.30 -1.36
CA THR A 212 -12.87 -1.39 -1.50
C THR A 212 -14.26 -0.86 -1.87
N MET A 213 -14.72 0.22 -1.25
CA MET A 213 -16.02 0.81 -1.56
C MET A 213 -16.10 1.34 -2.99
N GLN A 214 -15.04 1.97 -3.49
CA GLN A 214 -14.98 2.42 -4.87
C GLN A 214 -14.97 1.24 -5.87
N LEU A 215 -14.33 0.12 -5.50
CA LEU A 215 -14.36 -1.11 -6.30
C LEU A 215 -15.75 -1.76 -6.32
N LEU A 216 -16.48 -1.72 -5.21
CA LEU A 216 -17.86 -2.21 -5.14
C LEU A 216 -18.81 -1.41 -6.05
N GLU A 217 -18.59 -0.10 -6.18
CA GLU A 217 -19.36 0.76 -7.10
C GLU A 217 -19.11 0.41 -8.58
N MET A 218 -18.03 -0.33 -8.90
CA MET A 218 -17.71 -0.77 -10.27
C MET A 218 -18.51 -1.99 -10.75
N ASP A 219 -19.30 -2.62 -9.88
CA ASP A 219 -20.17 -3.74 -10.21
C ASP A 219 -19.47 -4.93 -10.90
N ILE A 220 -18.21 -5.17 -10.57
CA ILE A 220 -17.42 -6.31 -11.05
C ILE A 220 -17.40 -7.39 -9.96
N PRO A 221 -17.54 -8.69 -10.31
CA PRO A 221 -17.35 -9.78 -9.34
C PRO A 221 -16.09 -9.59 -8.51
N MET A 222 -16.21 -9.62 -7.17
CA MET A 222 -15.10 -9.29 -6.29
C MET A 222 -15.07 -10.21 -5.07
N VAL A 223 -13.85 -10.61 -4.67
CA VAL A 223 -13.56 -11.23 -3.38
C VAL A 223 -12.56 -10.36 -2.61
N VAL A 224 -12.78 -10.23 -1.32
CA VAL A 224 -11.88 -9.52 -0.41
C VAL A 224 -10.95 -10.52 0.25
N ALA A 225 -9.64 -10.34 0.04
CA ALA A 225 -8.59 -11.07 0.73
C ALA A 225 -8.15 -10.28 1.96
N LEU A 226 -8.62 -10.66 3.14
CA LEU A 226 -8.27 -10.02 4.42
C LEU A 226 -6.92 -10.57 4.90
N ASN A 227 -5.85 -9.87 4.56
CA ASN A 227 -4.46 -10.30 4.79
C ASN A 227 -3.92 -9.86 6.15
N MET A 228 -2.77 -10.42 6.54
CA MET A 228 -2.12 -10.15 7.84
C MET A 228 -2.95 -10.58 9.06
N MET A 229 -3.80 -11.60 8.89
CA MET A 229 -4.60 -12.16 9.99
C MET A 229 -3.75 -12.76 11.10
N ASP A 230 -2.57 -13.23 10.79
CA ASP A 230 -1.59 -13.70 11.78
C ASP A 230 -1.08 -12.56 12.68
N GLU A 231 -0.86 -11.37 12.15
CA GLU A 231 -0.49 -10.19 12.94
C GLU A 231 -1.67 -9.67 13.75
N MET A 232 -2.85 -9.66 13.14
CA MET A 232 -4.10 -9.25 13.79
C MET A 232 -4.38 -10.09 15.03
N THR A 233 -4.40 -11.41 14.88
CA THR A 233 -4.67 -12.37 15.96
C THR A 233 -3.52 -12.44 16.97
N GLY A 234 -2.26 -12.40 16.51
CA GLY A 234 -1.07 -12.38 17.35
C GLY A 234 -1.01 -11.19 18.31
N ASN A 235 -1.64 -10.07 17.96
CA ASN A 235 -1.72 -8.87 18.79
C ASN A 235 -3.08 -8.71 19.52
N SER A 236 -3.84 -9.79 19.69
CA SER A 236 -5.14 -9.83 20.38
C SER A 236 -6.23 -8.98 19.69
N GLY A 237 -6.12 -8.75 18.39
CA GLY A 237 -7.20 -8.25 17.56
C GLY A 237 -8.05 -9.39 17.00
N SER A 238 -9.24 -9.09 16.53
CA SER A 238 -10.13 -10.04 15.84
C SER A 238 -11.04 -9.34 14.85
N VAL A 239 -11.50 -10.09 13.85
CA VAL A 239 -12.47 -9.61 12.87
C VAL A 239 -13.62 -10.61 12.79
N ASP A 240 -14.85 -10.11 12.87
CA ASP A 240 -16.03 -10.88 12.50
C ASP A 240 -16.18 -10.89 10.97
N VAL A 241 -15.62 -11.93 10.35
CA VAL A 241 -15.58 -12.09 8.90
C VAL A 241 -16.98 -12.16 8.33
N ASN A 242 -17.88 -12.95 8.93
CA ASN A 242 -19.26 -13.11 8.45
C ASN A 242 -20.07 -11.80 8.56
N GLY A 243 -19.87 -11.06 9.65
CA GLY A 243 -20.45 -9.73 9.82
C GLY A 243 -19.96 -8.75 8.76
N MET A 244 -18.66 -8.80 8.42
CA MET A 244 -18.06 -7.97 7.38
C MET A 244 -18.58 -8.32 5.99
N GLU A 245 -18.67 -9.61 5.65
CA GLU A 245 -19.31 -10.09 4.41
C GLU A 245 -20.74 -9.58 4.27
N ALA A 246 -21.54 -9.73 5.34
CA ALA A 246 -22.92 -9.26 5.34
C ALA A 246 -23.05 -7.75 5.12
N MET A 247 -22.09 -6.97 5.60
CA MET A 247 -22.08 -5.52 5.42
C MET A 247 -21.54 -5.07 4.07
N LEU A 248 -20.52 -5.73 3.54
CA LEU A 248 -19.91 -5.40 2.23
C LEU A 248 -20.67 -6.03 1.06
N GLY A 249 -21.37 -7.14 1.27
CA GLY A 249 -22.09 -7.86 0.21
C GLY A 249 -21.19 -8.63 -0.76
N VAL A 250 -19.98 -8.99 -0.33
CA VAL A 250 -19.01 -9.79 -1.10
C VAL A 250 -18.30 -10.76 -0.16
N PRO A 251 -17.78 -11.90 -0.68
CA PRO A 251 -16.99 -12.82 0.13
C PRO A 251 -15.74 -12.16 0.71
N VAL A 252 -15.46 -12.42 1.98
CA VAL A 252 -14.27 -11.94 2.70
C VAL A 252 -13.50 -13.15 3.22
N VAL A 253 -12.32 -13.41 2.67
CA VAL A 253 -11.51 -14.57 3.03
C VAL A 253 -10.32 -14.15 3.88
N PRO A 254 -10.22 -14.60 5.14
CA PRO A 254 -9.08 -14.31 5.99
C PRO A 254 -7.85 -15.09 5.54
N ILE A 255 -6.74 -14.38 5.30
CA ILE A 255 -5.49 -14.98 4.82
C ILE A 255 -4.26 -14.48 5.59
N SER A 256 -3.18 -15.24 5.50
CA SER A 256 -1.81 -14.76 5.71
C SER A 256 -0.97 -15.10 4.49
N ALA A 257 -0.78 -14.14 3.60
CA ALA A 257 0.00 -14.33 2.38
C ALA A 257 1.46 -14.70 2.69
N ALA A 258 2.04 -14.17 3.77
CA ALA A 258 3.39 -14.49 4.20
C ALA A 258 3.57 -15.95 4.62
N LYS A 259 2.54 -16.53 5.26
CA LYS A 259 2.53 -17.93 5.72
C LYS A 259 1.84 -18.90 4.75
N ASN A 260 1.27 -18.38 3.66
CA ASN A 260 0.45 -19.15 2.71
C ASN A 260 -0.77 -19.83 3.37
N GLU A 261 -1.37 -19.18 4.37
CA GLU A 261 -2.57 -19.65 5.05
C GLU A 261 -3.82 -19.00 4.44
N GLY A 262 -4.89 -19.79 4.19
CA GLY A 262 -6.14 -19.31 3.61
C GLY A 262 -6.11 -19.00 2.10
N VAL A 263 -4.96 -19.11 1.43
CA VAL A 263 -4.81 -18.77 0.01
C VAL A 263 -5.58 -19.74 -0.89
N ASP A 264 -5.62 -21.03 -0.56
CA ASP A 264 -6.40 -22.03 -1.32
C ASP A 264 -7.91 -21.75 -1.25
N GLU A 265 -8.39 -21.27 -0.11
CA GLU A 265 -9.79 -20.85 0.08
C GLU A 265 -10.09 -19.62 -0.76
N LEU A 266 -9.20 -18.62 -0.72
CA LEU A 266 -9.32 -17.43 -1.56
C LEU A 266 -9.39 -17.79 -3.05
N VAL A 267 -8.57 -18.71 -3.53
CA VAL A 267 -8.58 -19.18 -4.93
C VAL A 267 -9.92 -19.83 -5.28
N ARG A 268 -10.48 -20.66 -4.39
CA ARG A 268 -11.79 -21.28 -4.62
C ARG A 268 -12.90 -20.23 -4.77
N HIS A 269 -12.95 -19.24 -3.89
CA HIS A 269 -13.90 -18.11 -3.99
C HIS A 269 -13.68 -17.30 -5.26
N ALA A 270 -12.44 -16.93 -5.59
CA ALA A 270 -12.12 -16.17 -6.79
C ALA A 270 -12.57 -16.90 -8.07
N LEU A 271 -12.31 -18.20 -8.18
CA LEU A 271 -12.75 -19.02 -9.31
C LEU A 271 -14.28 -19.09 -9.39
N HIS A 272 -14.95 -19.23 -8.25
CA HIS A 272 -16.41 -19.33 -8.18
C HIS A 272 -17.08 -18.05 -8.67
N ILE A 273 -16.75 -16.90 -8.08
CA ILE A 273 -17.35 -15.62 -8.44
C ILE A 273 -17.07 -15.23 -9.90
N ALA A 274 -15.83 -15.51 -10.39
CA ALA A 274 -15.49 -15.23 -11.78
C ALA A 274 -16.24 -16.13 -12.76
N LYS A 275 -16.40 -17.42 -12.45
CA LYS A 275 -17.11 -18.37 -13.30
C LYS A 275 -18.61 -18.07 -13.39
N TYR A 276 -19.24 -17.78 -12.26
CA TYR A 276 -20.68 -17.52 -12.17
C TYR A 276 -21.04 -16.04 -12.35
N GLN A 277 -20.05 -15.13 -12.49
CA GLN A 277 -20.23 -13.68 -12.62
C GLN A 277 -21.09 -13.10 -11.48
N GLU A 278 -20.79 -13.53 -10.25
CA GLU A 278 -21.50 -13.07 -9.06
C GLU A 278 -21.09 -11.62 -8.73
N ARG A 279 -22.02 -10.71 -8.89
CA ARG A 279 -21.79 -9.28 -8.64
C ARG A 279 -21.90 -8.94 -7.16
N PRO A 280 -21.30 -7.82 -6.71
CA PRO A 280 -21.42 -7.36 -5.34
C PRO A 280 -22.91 -7.16 -4.94
N GLY A 281 -23.30 -7.75 -3.81
CA GLY A 281 -24.67 -7.62 -3.28
C GLY A 281 -24.97 -6.23 -2.71
N ARG A 282 -23.97 -5.36 -2.59
CA ARG A 282 -24.12 -3.99 -2.12
C ARG A 282 -23.28 -3.03 -2.95
N GLN A 283 -23.94 -2.01 -3.47
CA GLN A 283 -23.30 -0.89 -4.20
C GLN A 283 -23.69 0.45 -3.58
N ASP A 284 -24.76 0.47 -2.76
CA ASP A 284 -25.25 1.66 -2.09
C ASP A 284 -24.82 1.69 -0.63
N PHE A 285 -24.04 2.71 -0.27
CA PHE A 285 -23.49 2.95 1.05
C PHE A 285 -24.16 4.11 1.78
N CYS A 286 -25.06 4.83 1.09
CA CYS A 286 -25.82 5.90 1.69
C CYS A 286 -27.04 5.36 2.44
N SER A 287 -27.41 6.06 3.50
CA SER A 287 -28.62 5.81 4.25
C SER A 287 -29.63 6.91 3.97
N GLU A 288 -30.88 6.52 3.69
CA GLU A 288 -32.01 7.46 3.51
C GLU A 288 -32.23 8.35 4.74
N ASN A 289 -31.86 7.85 5.91
CA ASN A 289 -32.08 8.53 7.19
C ASN A 289 -30.89 9.37 7.66
N GLU A 290 -29.69 9.18 7.09
CA GLU A 290 -28.51 9.92 7.51
C GLU A 290 -28.48 11.31 6.90
N PHE A 291 -28.29 12.30 7.76
CA PHE A 291 -28.22 13.70 7.35
C PHE A 291 -29.37 14.13 6.42
N GLY A 292 -30.59 13.60 6.66
CA GLY A 292 -31.77 13.90 5.86
C GLY A 292 -31.77 13.27 4.46
N GLY A 293 -30.85 12.33 4.16
CA GLY A 293 -30.77 11.62 2.88
C GLY A 293 -30.32 12.47 1.69
N ALA A 294 -29.71 13.63 1.91
CA ALA A 294 -29.34 14.55 0.83
C ALA A 294 -28.39 13.90 -0.20
N VAL A 295 -27.33 13.22 0.28
CA VAL A 295 -26.37 12.51 -0.59
C VAL A 295 -27.05 11.36 -1.33
N HIS A 296 -27.89 10.59 -0.64
CA HIS A 296 -28.65 9.48 -1.23
C HIS A 296 -29.52 9.97 -2.40
N ARG A 297 -30.35 11.01 -2.17
CA ARG A 297 -31.20 11.58 -3.22
C ARG A 297 -30.39 12.12 -4.40
N CYS A 298 -29.28 12.81 -4.12
CA CYS A 298 -28.42 13.34 -5.17
C CYS A 298 -27.85 12.25 -6.06
N ILE A 299 -27.25 11.20 -5.47
CA ILE A 299 -26.66 10.10 -6.24
C ILE A 299 -27.73 9.37 -7.06
N HIS A 300 -28.90 9.09 -6.47
CA HIS A 300 -29.99 8.43 -7.19
C HIS A 300 -30.53 9.28 -8.34
N ALA A 301 -30.74 10.57 -8.13
CA ALA A 301 -31.22 11.47 -9.18
C ALA A 301 -30.19 11.61 -10.32
N VAL A 302 -28.89 11.76 -9.99
CA VAL A 302 -27.82 11.80 -10.99
C VAL A 302 -27.75 10.48 -11.74
N SER A 303 -27.86 9.32 -11.05
CA SER A 303 -27.85 8.01 -11.70
C SER A 303 -28.95 7.89 -12.75
N HIS A 304 -30.17 8.32 -12.45
CA HIS A 304 -31.27 8.30 -13.42
C HIS A 304 -31.04 9.20 -14.65
N LEU A 305 -30.38 10.36 -14.45
CA LEU A 305 -30.10 11.28 -15.55
C LEU A 305 -29.00 10.77 -16.51
N ILE A 306 -28.07 9.97 -16.00
CA ILE A 306 -26.90 9.51 -16.79
C ILE A 306 -27.00 8.04 -17.21
N GLU A 307 -28.10 7.35 -16.97
CA GLU A 307 -28.24 5.90 -17.18
C GLU A 307 -27.90 5.49 -18.61
N ASP A 308 -28.50 6.14 -19.60
CA ASP A 308 -28.26 5.88 -21.03
C ASP A 308 -26.82 6.19 -21.44
N HIS A 309 -26.26 7.28 -20.94
CA HIS A 309 -24.89 7.70 -21.21
C HIS A 309 -23.87 6.73 -20.60
N ALA A 310 -24.10 6.28 -19.37
CA ALA A 310 -23.24 5.33 -18.67
C ALA A 310 -23.24 3.96 -19.36
N GLU A 311 -24.42 3.49 -19.82
CA GLU A 311 -24.56 2.26 -20.58
C GLU A 311 -23.82 2.35 -21.92
N HIS A 312 -23.97 3.45 -22.64
CA HIS A 312 -23.31 3.69 -23.93
C HIS A 312 -21.79 3.76 -23.78
N ALA A 313 -21.29 4.47 -22.75
CA ALA A 313 -19.87 4.53 -22.43
C ALA A 313 -19.32 3.23 -21.82
N GLY A 314 -20.20 2.30 -21.44
CA GLY A 314 -19.85 1.04 -20.77
C GLY A 314 -19.19 1.23 -19.40
N ILE A 315 -19.55 2.30 -18.69
CA ILE A 315 -19.08 2.64 -17.34
C ILE A 315 -20.16 2.24 -16.33
N PRO A 316 -19.83 1.56 -15.22
CA PRO A 316 -20.80 1.22 -14.19
C PRO A 316 -21.53 2.45 -13.64
N LEU A 317 -22.84 2.41 -13.64
CA LEU A 317 -23.72 3.55 -13.38
C LEU A 317 -23.46 4.22 -12.02
N ARG A 318 -23.33 3.43 -10.96
CA ARG A 318 -23.09 3.94 -9.61
C ARG A 318 -21.73 4.62 -9.50
N PHE A 319 -20.69 4.03 -10.08
CA PHE A 319 -19.36 4.62 -10.14
C PHE A 319 -19.36 5.93 -10.94
N ALA A 320 -20.04 5.95 -12.11
CA ALA A 320 -20.18 7.16 -12.91
C ALA A 320 -20.85 8.29 -12.13
N ALA A 321 -21.98 8.01 -11.47
CA ALA A 321 -22.72 9.00 -10.70
C ALA A 321 -21.89 9.58 -9.54
N SER A 322 -21.21 8.72 -8.75
CA SER A 322 -20.33 9.16 -7.66
C SER A 322 -19.20 10.03 -8.18
N LYS A 323 -18.55 9.66 -9.31
CA LYS A 323 -17.45 10.40 -9.90
C LYS A 323 -17.85 11.73 -10.53
N ILE A 324 -19.03 11.81 -11.14
CA ILE A 324 -19.59 13.08 -11.63
C ILE A 324 -19.82 14.05 -10.47
N ILE A 325 -20.43 13.57 -9.38
CA ILE A 325 -20.66 14.40 -8.20
C ILE A 325 -19.33 14.88 -7.62
N GLU A 326 -18.30 14.04 -7.55
CA GLU A 326 -16.95 14.41 -7.13
C GLU A 326 -16.26 15.42 -8.09
N GLY A 327 -16.80 15.61 -9.30
CA GLY A 327 -16.24 16.52 -10.31
C GLY A 327 -15.11 15.91 -11.13
N ASP A 328 -15.10 14.58 -11.32
CA ASP A 328 -14.11 13.86 -12.13
C ASP A 328 -14.30 14.17 -13.63
N HIS A 329 -13.46 15.04 -14.16
CA HIS A 329 -13.53 15.50 -15.54
C HIS A 329 -13.26 14.39 -16.58
N LEU A 330 -12.52 13.33 -16.22
CA LEU A 330 -12.28 12.21 -17.13
C LEU A 330 -13.54 11.38 -17.36
N ILE A 331 -14.37 11.22 -16.33
CA ILE A 331 -15.68 10.55 -16.47
C ILE A 331 -16.67 11.47 -17.18
N LEU A 332 -16.70 12.76 -16.82
CA LEU A 332 -17.55 13.73 -17.50
C LEU A 332 -17.31 13.76 -19.01
N GLN A 333 -16.05 13.74 -19.45
CA GLN A 333 -15.70 13.69 -20.88
C GLN A 333 -16.16 12.39 -21.56
N LYS A 334 -16.07 11.24 -20.88
CA LYS A 334 -16.47 9.93 -21.45
C LYS A 334 -17.99 9.76 -21.58
N LEU A 335 -18.75 10.48 -20.79
CA LEU A 335 -20.22 10.38 -20.81
C LEU A 335 -20.89 11.26 -21.85
N GLU A 336 -20.19 12.24 -22.41
CA GLU A 336 -20.68 13.12 -23.50
C GLU A 336 -22.07 13.74 -23.21
N LEU A 337 -22.27 14.24 -21.96
CA LEU A 337 -23.52 14.85 -21.52
C LEU A 337 -23.82 16.14 -22.30
N ASP A 338 -25.10 16.42 -22.55
CA ASP A 338 -25.53 17.68 -23.13
C ASP A 338 -25.49 18.83 -22.09
N GLU A 339 -25.66 20.08 -22.59
CA GLU A 339 -25.58 21.27 -21.72
C GLU A 339 -26.75 21.32 -20.70
N ASN A 340 -27.96 20.83 -21.09
CA ASN A 340 -29.12 20.80 -20.21
C ASN A 340 -28.97 19.74 -19.10
N GLU A 341 -28.42 18.59 -19.46
CA GLU A 341 -28.14 17.51 -18.49
C GLU A 341 -27.08 17.94 -17.50
N HIS A 342 -26.02 18.61 -17.99
CA HIS A 342 -24.98 19.16 -17.13
C HIS A 342 -25.53 20.20 -16.15
N GLU A 343 -26.41 21.10 -16.63
CA GLU A 343 -27.07 22.10 -15.79
C GLU A 343 -27.99 21.46 -14.74
N ALA A 344 -28.77 20.43 -15.12
CA ALA A 344 -29.63 19.68 -14.22
C ALA A 344 -28.82 18.97 -13.11
N ILE A 345 -27.73 18.30 -13.48
CA ILE A 345 -26.83 17.63 -12.53
C ILE A 345 -26.22 18.64 -11.56
N GLU A 346 -25.73 19.78 -12.07
CA GLU A 346 -25.12 20.82 -11.24
C GLU A 346 -26.14 21.39 -10.24
N HIS A 347 -27.41 21.55 -10.67
CA HIS A 347 -28.47 21.99 -9.77
C HIS A 347 -28.72 21.00 -8.61
N LEU A 348 -28.73 19.70 -8.88
CA LEU A 348 -28.89 18.65 -7.88
C LEU A 348 -27.70 18.65 -6.89
N ILE A 349 -26.48 18.82 -7.40
CA ILE A 349 -25.28 18.90 -6.58
C ILE A 349 -25.32 20.12 -5.66
N VAL A 350 -25.62 21.29 -6.18
CA VAL A 350 -25.71 22.53 -5.38
C VAL A 350 -26.80 22.42 -4.31
N GLN A 351 -27.91 21.75 -4.61
CA GLN A 351 -28.95 21.47 -3.61
C GLN A 351 -28.40 20.58 -2.49
N MET A 352 -27.71 19.48 -2.82
CA MET A 352 -27.07 18.58 -1.85
C MET A 352 -26.05 19.33 -0.98
N GLU A 353 -25.19 20.16 -1.58
CA GLU A 353 -24.18 20.97 -0.86
C GLU A 353 -24.84 21.90 0.17
N LYS A 354 -25.93 22.56 -0.21
CA LYS A 354 -26.70 23.43 0.70
C LYS A 354 -27.34 22.68 1.87
N GLU A 355 -27.94 21.53 1.58
CA GLU A 355 -28.59 20.69 2.59
C GLU A 355 -27.55 20.05 3.54
N ARG A 356 -26.39 19.64 3.00
CA ARG A 356 -25.35 18.93 3.75
C ARG A 356 -24.42 19.89 4.50
N GLY A 357 -24.22 21.10 4.00
CA GLY A 357 -23.23 22.06 4.51
C GLY A 357 -21.78 21.67 4.22
N LEU A 358 -21.56 20.76 3.30
CA LEU A 358 -20.28 20.29 2.80
C LEU A 358 -20.24 20.46 1.28
N ASP A 359 -19.06 20.68 0.72
CA ASP A 359 -18.88 20.62 -0.72
C ASP A 359 -19.05 19.20 -1.25
N ARG A 360 -19.29 19.07 -2.55
CA ARG A 360 -19.63 17.80 -3.24
C ARG A 360 -18.66 16.67 -2.96
N SER A 361 -17.37 16.91 -3.08
CA SER A 361 -16.34 15.88 -2.88
C SER A 361 -16.24 15.47 -1.41
N ALA A 362 -16.31 16.45 -0.48
CA ALA A 362 -16.31 16.17 0.95
C ALA A 362 -17.56 15.40 1.39
N ALA A 363 -18.73 15.67 0.81
CA ALA A 363 -19.98 14.99 1.13
C ALA A 363 -19.94 13.50 0.72
N ILE A 364 -19.37 13.18 -0.45
CA ILE A 364 -19.18 11.79 -0.90
C ILE A 364 -18.14 11.07 -0.03
N ALA A 365 -17.00 11.71 0.26
CA ALA A 365 -15.98 11.13 1.13
C ALA A 365 -16.52 10.86 2.54
N ASP A 366 -17.25 11.81 3.13
CA ASP A 366 -17.88 11.66 4.45
C ASP A 366 -18.90 10.51 4.49
N MET A 367 -19.72 10.35 3.44
CA MET A 367 -20.62 9.20 3.31
C MET A 367 -19.85 7.87 3.37
N ARG A 368 -18.76 7.74 2.60
CA ARG A 368 -17.95 6.51 2.59
C ARG A 368 -17.29 6.25 3.94
N PHE A 369 -16.68 7.27 4.57
CA PHE A 369 -16.03 7.08 5.88
C PHE A 369 -17.04 6.77 6.99
N ASN A 370 -18.22 7.37 6.98
CA ASN A 370 -19.29 7.02 7.91
C ASN A 370 -19.71 5.53 7.78
N PHE A 371 -19.79 5.02 6.56
CA PHE A 371 -20.06 3.59 6.34
C PHE A 371 -18.90 2.71 6.83
N ILE A 372 -17.65 3.08 6.52
CA ILE A 372 -16.45 2.37 6.97
C ILE A 372 -16.40 2.30 8.49
N GLU A 373 -16.64 3.41 9.18
CA GLU A 373 -16.68 3.45 10.65
C GLU A 373 -17.72 2.47 11.20
N LYS A 374 -18.91 2.41 10.60
CA LYS A 374 -19.96 1.46 11.00
C LYS A 374 -19.56 0.00 10.77
N VAL A 375 -18.89 -0.30 9.66
CA VAL A 375 -18.37 -1.64 9.39
C VAL A 375 -17.34 -2.01 10.46
N CYS A 376 -16.34 -1.16 10.68
CA CYS A 376 -15.27 -1.42 11.63
C CYS A 376 -15.77 -1.48 13.08
N GLU A 377 -16.69 -0.60 13.48
CA GLU A 377 -17.27 -0.60 14.83
C GLU A 377 -18.02 -1.90 15.14
N LYS A 378 -18.68 -2.49 14.14
CA LYS A 378 -19.45 -3.72 14.30
C LYS A 378 -18.61 -4.99 14.20
N THR A 379 -17.58 -4.99 13.35
CA THR A 379 -16.91 -6.23 12.93
C THR A 379 -15.44 -6.33 13.36
N VAL A 380 -14.80 -5.23 13.81
CA VAL A 380 -13.37 -5.21 14.08
C VAL A 380 -13.08 -4.91 15.54
N VAL A 381 -12.27 -5.77 16.16
CA VAL A 381 -11.59 -5.49 17.44
C VAL A 381 -10.14 -5.17 17.14
N LYS A 382 -9.73 -3.91 17.36
CA LYS A 382 -8.39 -3.45 17.00
C LYS A 382 -7.29 -4.21 17.76
N PRO A 383 -6.19 -4.57 17.08
CA PRO A 383 -5.05 -5.19 17.73
C PRO A 383 -4.38 -4.21 18.70
N LYS A 384 -3.81 -4.75 19.75
CA LYS A 384 -2.94 -3.97 20.65
C LYS A 384 -1.61 -3.68 19.94
N ALA A 385 -0.98 -2.54 20.26
CA ALA A 385 0.34 -2.23 19.72
C ALA A 385 1.32 -3.39 19.99
N SER A 386 1.95 -3.92 18.93
CA SER A 386 2.87 -5.04 19.05
C SER A 386 4.10 -4.63 19.88
N ARG A 387 4.68 -5.58 20.62
CA ARG A 387 5.92 -5.34 21.37
C ARG A 387 7.08 -4.95 20.43
N GLU A 388 7.06 -5.46 19.21
CA GLU A 388 8.05 -5.15 18.18
C GLU A 388 7.92 -3.70 17.70
N ARG A 389 6.69 -3.22 17.47
CA ARG A 389 6.42 -1.83 17.13
C ARG A 389 6.91 -0.88 18.23
N ILE A 390 6.59 -1.17 19.50
CA ILE A 390 7.04 -0.35 20.65
C ILE A 390 8.58 -0.33 20.74
N ARG A 391 9.25 -1.48 20.45
CA ARG A 391 10.72 -1.56 20.42
C ARG A 391 11.29 -0.76 19.27
N SER A 392 10.73 -0.88 18.06
CA SER A 392 11.15 -0.12 16.87
C SER A 392 11.02 1.39 17.11
N GLU A 393 9.90 1.85 17.66
CA GLU A 393 9.69 3.26 17.97
C GLU A 393 10.71 3.81 19.00
N LYS A 394 11.11 3.01 19.98
CA LYS A 394 12.16 3.40 20.93
C LYS A 394 13.52 3.53 20.25
N ILE A 395 13.86 2.60 19.35
CA ILE A 395 15.09 2.63 18.56
C ILE A 395 15.09 3.85 17.62
N ASP A 396 13.97 4.07 16.93
CA ASP A 396 13.81 5.19 16.00
C ASP A 396 13.95 6.53 16.69
N ARG A 397 13.42 6.68 17.91
CA ARG A 397 13.59 7.91 18.71
C ARG A 397 15.05 8.27 18.95
N ILE A 398 15.94 7.27 19.07
CA ILE A 398 17.38 7.47 19.29
C ILE A 398 18.09 7.70 17.96
N LEU A 399 17.85 6.81 16.97
CA LEU A 399 18.61 6.80 15.71
C LEU A 399 18.25 7.98 14.79
N THR A 400 17.01 8.50 14.90
CA THR A 400 16.50 9.53 13.99
C THR A 400 16.08 10.82 14.71
N GLY A 401 16.42 10.96 16.00
CA GLY A 401 16.11 12.14 16.81
C GLY A 401 16.76 13.42 16.26
N LYS A 402 16.13 14.58 16.50
CA LYS A 402 16.57 15.89 15.97
C LYS A 402 18.03 16.24 16.22
N TYR A 403 18.59 15.82 17.34
CA TYR A 403 19.96 16.09 17.75
C TYR A 403 20.86 14.83 17.73
N THR A 404 20.25 13.64 17.72
CA THR A 404 20.96 12.36 17.82
C THR A 404 21.20 11.70 16.47
N ALA A 405 20.40 12.02 15.43
CA ALA A 405 20.48 11.38 14.12
C ALA A 405 21.88 11.50 13.48
N ILE A 406 22.42 12.72 13.39
CA ILE A 406 23.73 12.95 12.77
C ILE A 406 24.89 12.32 13.58
N PRO A 407 25.00 12.52 14.91
CA PRO A 407 26.00 11.83 15.71
C PRO A 407 25.91 10.30 15.64
N CYS A 408 24.69 9.72 15.69
CA CYS A 408 24.50 8.29 15.55
C CYS A 408 24.95 7.79 14.17
N PHE A 409 24.59 8.51 13.09
CA PHE A 409 25.03 8.17 11.74
C PHE A 409 26.55 8.15 11.62
N ILE A 410 27.21 9.21 12.06
CA ILE A 410 28.67 9.29 12.04
C ILE A 410 29.27 8.16 12.88
N GLY A 411 28.74 7.90 14.08
CA GLY A 411 29.22 6.84 14.96
C GLY A 411 29.09 5.44 14.34
N ILE A 412 27.94 5.13 13.71
CA ILE A 412 27.71 3.85 13.03
C ILE A 412 28.63 3.71 11.82
N MET A 413 28.79 4.76 11.00
CA MET A 413 29.68 4.73 9.85
C MET A 413 31.13 4.55 10.27
N LEU A 414 31.62 5.27 11.29
CA LEU A 414 32.95 5.08 11.84
C LEU A 414 33.14 3.66 12.37
N LEU A 415 32.15 3.10 13.06
CA LEU A 415 32.19 1.72 13.54
C LEU A 415 32.28 0.72 12.38
N VAL A 416 31.49 0.87 11.34
CA VAL A 416 31.51 0.01 10.15
C VAL A 416 32.88 0.09 9.48
N PHE A 417 33.41 1.29 9.25
CA PHE A 417 34.76 1.47 8.67
C PHE A 417 35.84 0.88 9.56
N PHE A 418 35.78 1.11 10.86
CA PHE A 418 36.76 0.57 11.80
C PHE A 418 36.75 -0.97 11.80
N LEU A 419 35.59 -1.60 11.85
CA LEU A 419 35.45 -3.05 11.78
C LEU A 419 35.95 -3.61 10.44
N THR A 420 35.61 -2.94 9.33
CA THR A 420 36.00 -3.37 7.99
C THR A 420 37.52 -3.27 7.78
N PHE A 421 38.15 -2.14 8.11
CA PHE A 421 39.54 -1.92 7.76
C PHE A 421 40.56 -2.36 8.84
N HIS A 422 40.16 -2.37 10.13
CA HIS A 422 41.12 -2.64 11.21
C HIS A 422 40.87 -3.95 11.95
N VAL A 423 39.65 -4.49 11.93
CA VAL A 423 39.36 -5.69 12.71
C VAL A 423 39.06 -6.89 11.78
N ILE A 424 37.88 -6.97 11.23
CA ILE A 424 37.40 -8.16 10.48
C ILE A 424 38.10 -8.22 9.11
N GLY A 425 38.05 -7.14 8.35
CA GLY A 425 38.65 -7.11 7.01
C GLY A 425 40.18 -7.30 7.06
N ALA A 426 40.90 -6.64 7.99
CA ALA A 426 42.33 -6.83 8.17
C ALA A 426 42.68 -8.27 8.62
N PHE A 427 41.90 -8.86 9.52
CA PHE A 427 42.10 -10.25 9.95
C PHE A 427 41.91 -11.22 8.78
N LEU A 428 40.85 -11.10 8.00
CA LEU A 428 40.59 -11.94 6.83
C LEU A 428 41.62 -11.72 5.71
N GLN A 429 42.08 -10.48 5.52
CA GLN A 429 43.15 -10.13 4.58
C GLN A 429 44.43 -10.84 4.95
N ASN A 430 44.87 -10.76 6.21
CA ASN A 430 46.09 -11.42 6.69
C ASN A 430 45.99 -12.94 6.57
N LEU A 431 44.81 -13.52 6.85
CA LEU A 431 44.57 -14.95 6.70
C LEU A 431 44.70 -15.41 5.24
N LEU A 432 44.14 -14.64 4.31
CA LEU A 432 44.24 -14.91 2.88
C LEU A 432 45.67 -14.72 2.38
N ALA A 433 46.37 -13.68 2.81
CA ALA A 433 47.78 -13.43 2.47
C ALA A 433 48.68 -14.61 2.94
N MET A 434 48.52 -15.08 4.18
CA MET A 434 49.23 -16.27 4.68
C MET A 434 48.93 -17.51 3.82
N GLY A 435 47.68 -17.69 3.35
CA GLY A 435 47.33 -18.79 2.45
C GLY A 435 48.02 -18.68 1.09
N ILE A 436 48.04 -17.48 0.51
CA ILE A 436 48.73 -17.21 -0.77
C ILE A 436 50.23 -17.43 -0.64
N ASP A 437 50.85 -16.92 0.44
CA ASP A 437 52.27 -17.10 0.71
C ASP A 437 52.62 -18.59 0.91
N ALA A 438 51.81 -19.33 1.63
CA ALA A 438 52.00 -20.77 1.79
C ALA A 438 51.93 -21.51 0.45
N LEU A 439 50.97 -21.18 -0.42
CA LEU A 439 50.82 -21.76 -1.74
C LEU A 439 52.00 -21.38 -2.65
N SER A 440 52.41 -20.12 -2.62
CA SER A 440 53.61 -19.63 -3.34
C SER A 440 54.87 -20.39 -2.94
N ASN A 441 55.11 -20.56 -1.61
CA ASN A 441 56.23 -21.32 -1.10
C ASN A 441 56.25 -22.80 -1.49
N VAL A 442 55.07 -23.44 -1.52
CA VAL A 442 54.94 -24.83 -1.99
C VAL A 442 55.24 -24.92 -3.48
N THR A 443 54.74 -23.98 -4.27
CA THR A 443 54.97 -23.91 -5.72
C THR A 443 56.44 -23.64 -6.04
N ASP A 444 57.07 -22.71 -5.32
CA ASP A 444 58.52 -22.38 -5.42
C ASP A 444 59.41 -23.62 -5.22
N ARG A 445 59.17 -24.37 -4.14
CA ARG A 445 59.89 -25.63 -3.86
C ARG A 445 59.65 -26.68 -4.94
N ALA A 446 58.43 -26.79 -5.46
CA ALA A 446 58.12 -27.77 -6.52
C ALA A 446 58.80 -27.41 -7.84
N LEU A 447 58.84 -26.13 -8.23
CA LEU A 447 59.49 -25.63 -9.44
C LEU A 447 61.02 -25.78 -9.35
N THR A 448 61.60 -25.50 -8.20
CA THR A 448 63.02 -25.69 -7.93
C THR A 448 63.41 -27.15 -7.99
N ALA A 449 62.63 -28.06 -7.40
CA ALA A 449 62.87 -29.52 -7.45
C ALA A 449 62.72 -30.08 -8.86
N ALA A 450 61.86 -29.52 -9.71
CA ALA A 450 61.65 -29.88 -11.10
C ALA A 450 62.72 -29.32 -12.06
N GLY A 451 63.67 -28.49 -11.60
CA GLY A 451 64.73 -27.91 -12.40
C GLY A 451 64.25 -26.96 -13.51
N VAL A 452 63.17 -26.22 -13.26
CA VAL A 452 62.56 -25.29 -14.21
C VAL A 452 63.48 -24.11 -14.47
N ASN A 453 63.50 -23.58 -15.71
CA ASN A 453 64.31 -22.41 -16.11
C ASN A 453 63.98 -21.20 -15.22
N GLU A 454 65.03 -20.45 -14.79
CA GLU A 454 64.92 -19.27 -13.91
C GLU A 454 63.92 -18.22 -14.41
N VAL A 455 63.83 -17.99 -15.72
CA VAL A 455 62.90 -17.01 -16.29
C VAL A 455 61.43 -17.44 -16.09
N LEU A 456 61.15 -18.73 -16.30
CA LEU A 456 59.77 -19.28 -16.11
C LEU A 456 59.43 -19.36 -14.62
N HIS A 457 60.39 -19.69 -13.77
CA HIS A 457 60.26 -19.71 -12.32
C HIS A 457 59.90 -18.31 -11.79
N GLY A 458 60.66 -17.26 -12.17
CA GLY A 458 60.37 -15.87 -11.79
C GLY A 458 59.03 -15.38 -12.32
N LEU A 459 58.65 -15.74 -13.56
CA LEU A 459 57.35 -15.38 -14.10
C LEU A 459 56.19 -15.96 -13.26
N ILE A 460 56.30 -17.18 -12.77
CA ILE A 460 55.28 -17.81 -11.95
C ILE A 460 55.24 -17.21 -10.54
N ILE A 461 56.38 -17.10 -9.86
CA ILE A 461 56.42 -16.66 -8.46
C ILE A 461 56.23 -15.14 -8.38
N ASP A 462 57.08 -14.34 -9.07
CA ASP A 462 57.05 -12.88 -8.96
C ASP A 462 55.96 -12.24 -9.85
N GLY A 463 55.61 -12.87 -10.97
CA GLY A 463 54.57 -12.37 -11.86
C GLY A 463 53.17 -12.76 -11.40
N ILE A 464 52.91 -14.08 -11.33
CA ILE A 464 51.56 -14.58 -11.07
C ILE A 464 51.22 -14.49 -9.56
N PHE A 465 52.04 -15.13 -8.69
CA PHE A 465 51.72 -15.17 -7.27
C PHE A 465 51.80 -13.79 -6.61
N ALA A 466 52.82 -13.00 -6.88
CA ALA A 466 52.91 -11.65 -6.33
C ALA A 466 51.86 -10.70 -6.93
N GLY A 467 51.67 -10.74 -8.26
CA GLY A 467 50.71 -9.87 -8.94
C GLY A 467 49.24 -10.21 -8.60
N VAL A 468 48.83 -11.46 -8.82
CA VAL A 468 47.45 -11.91 -8.53
C VAL A 468 47.19 -11.93 -7.02
N GLY A 469 48.19 -12.32 -6.22
CA GLY A 469 48.09 -12.36 -4.76
C GLY A 469 47.85 -10.97 -4.16
N SER A 470 48.49 -9.93 -4.67
CA SER A 470 48.27 -8.55 -4.21
C SER A 470 46.84 -8.08 -4.48
N VAL A 471 46.27 -8.41 -5.64
CA VAL A 471 44.86 -8.07 -5.97
C VAL A 471 43.89 -8.86 -5.12
N LEU A 472 44.09 -10.17 -4.97
CA LEU A 472 43.26 -11.02 -4.15
C LEU A 472 43.23 -10.62 -2.67
N SER A 473 44.33 -10.06 -2.16
CA SER A 473 44.40 -9.63 -0.76
C SER A 473 43.43 -8.51 -0.40
N PHE A 474 42.90 -7.74 -1.37
CA PHE A 474 41.88 -6.71 -1.13
C PHE A 474 40.46 -7.28 -1.11
N LEU A 475 40.24 -8.48 -1.67
CA LEU A 475 38.92 -9.09 -1.77
C LEU A 475 38.22 -9.23 -0.41
N PRO A 476 38.85 -9.69 0.68
CA PRO A 476 38.21 -9.83 1.98
C PRO A 476 37.71 -8.51 2.56
N ILE A 477 38.41 -7.40 2.33
CA ILE A 477 38.00 -6.07 2.79
C ILE A 477 36.71 -5.66 2.06
N ILE A 478 36.67 -5.86 0.75
CA ILE A 478 35.49 -5.53 -0.09
C ILE A 478 34.30 -6.35 0.34
N VAL A 479 34.47 -7.67 0.51
CA VAL A 479 33.37 -8.58 0.97
C VAL A 479 32.86 -8.17 2.34
N THR A 480 33.76 -7.82 3.27
CA THR A 480 33.39 -7.37 4.62
C THR A 480 32.61 -6.06 4.57
N LEU A 481 33.03 -5.12 3.71
CA LEU A 481 32.30 -3.86 3.52
C LEU A 481 30.88 -4.10 3.00
N PHE A 482 30.74 -4.92 1.95
CA PHE A 482 29.42 -5.26 1.40
C PHE A 482 28.54 -6.01 2.41
N PHE A 483 29.12 -6.89 3.23
CA PHE A 483 28.40 -7.55 4.30
C PHE A 483 27.79 -6.54 5.29
N PHE A 484 28.56 -5.54 5.74
CA PHE A 484 28.04 -4.51 6.63
C PHE A 484 27.01 -3.60 5.94
N LEU A 485 27.20 -3.28 4.65
CA LEU A 485 26.21 -2.51 3.90
C LEU A 485 24.90 -3.27 3.76
N SER A 486 24.94 -4.56 3.43
CA SER A 486 23.75 -5.42 3.38
C SER A 486 23.06 -5.52 4.74
N LEU A 487 23.82 -5.65 5.83
CA LEU A 487 23.29 -5.66 7.19
C LEU A 487 22.57 -4.34 7.54
N MET A 488 23.12 -3.21 7.11
CA MET A 488 22.49 -1.89 7.29
C MET A 488 21.22 -1.74 6.45
N GLU A 489 21.20 -2.31 5.26
CA GLU A 489 20.02 -2.35 4.38
C GLU A 489 18.92 -3.22 4.97
N ASP A 490 19.22 -4.46 5.33
CA ASP A 490 18.25 -5.43 5.89
C ASP A 490 17.68 -4.97 7.24
N SER A 491 18.47 -4.25 8.05
CA SER A 491 17.98 -3.63 9.30
C SER A 491 17.06 -2.43 9.07
N GLY A 492 16.88 -1.98 7.83
CA GLY A 492 16.15 -0.77 7.47
C GLY A 492 16.83 0.53 7.91
N TYR A 493 18.10 0.48 8.33
CA TYR A 493 18.85 1.66 8.78
C TYR A 493 19.12 2.63 7.63
N ILE A 494 19.41 2.11 6.42
CA ILE A 494 19.64 2.95 5.22
C ILE A 494 18.39 3.75 4.86
N ALA A 495 17.19 3.15 4.93
CA ALA A 495 15.93 3.86 4.72
C ALA A 495 15.73 5.02 5.72
N ARG A 496 16.08 4.79 7.00
CA ARG A 496 16.05 5.83 8.04
C ARG A 496 17.04 6.98 7.77
N VAL A 497 18.23 6.63 7.28
CA VAL A 497 19.26 7.62 6.87
C VAL A 497 18.75 8.44 5.68
N ALA A 498 18.22 7.80 4.65
CA ALA A 498 17.68 8.48 3.46
C ALA A 498 16.60 9.49 3.85
N PHE A 499 15.75 9.13 4.79
CA PHE A 499 14.65 9.97 5.28
C PHE A 499 15.14 11.27 5.95
N PHE A 500 16.16 11.25 6.81
CA PHE A 500 16.67 12.48 7.40
C PHE A 500 17.57 13.27 6.44
N MET A 501 18.27 12.60 5.52
CA MET A 501 19.08 13.24 4.50
C MET A 501 18.24 14.01 3.48
N ASP A 502 17.07 13.50 3.09
CA ASP A 502 16.13 14.21 2.20
C ASP A 502 15.81 15.62 2.72
N LYS A 503 15.56 15.77 4.02
CA LYS A 503 15.29 17.09 4.63
C LYS A 503 16.52 18.02 4.58
N LEU A 504 17.72 17.50 4.76
CA LEU A 504 18.96 18.26 4.67
C LEU A 504 19.20 18.72 3.22
N LEU A 505 19.00 17.84 2.25
CA LEU A 505 19.16 18.12 0.82
C LEU A 505 18.17 19.20 0.34
N ARG A 506 16.91 19.14 0.81
CA ARG A 506 15.91 20.19 0.51
C ARG A 506 16.29 21.56 1.04
N LYS A 507 16.93 21.65 2.20
CA LYS A 507 17.42 22.94 2.73
C LYS A 507 18.52 23.57 1.86
N ILE A 508 19.23 22.76 1.07
CA ILE A 508 20.29 23.20 0.15
C ILE A 508 19.72 23.45 -1.26
N GLY A 509 18.37 23.33 -1.45
CA GLY A 509 17.71 23.58 -2.72
C GLY A 509 17.74 22.41 -3.71
N LEU A 510 18.18 21.22 -3.28
CA LEU A 510 18.08 19.99 -4.07
C LEU A 510 16.67 19.42 -3.93
N SER A 511 15.86 19.54 -4.98
CA SER A 511 14.48 19.07 -4.99
C SER A 511 14.40 17.54 -4.85
N GLY A 512 13.45 17.06 -4.02
CA GLY A 512 13.23 15.65 -3.69
C GLY A 512 12.83 14.70 -4.84
N ARG A 513 13.02 15.09 -6.11
CA ARG A 513 12.92 14.18 -7.26
C ARG A 513 14.00 13.10 -7.26
N CYS A 514 15.14 13.34 -6.60
CA CYS A 514 16.18 12.31 -6.42
C CYS A 514 15.82 11.23 -5.40
N SER A 515 14.86 11.44 -4.50
CA SER A 515 14.51 10.43 -3.48
C SER A 515 13.52 9.38 -4.01
N SER A 516 12.64 9.74 -4.95
CA SER A 516 11.77 8.77 -5.63
C SER A 516 12.55 7.83 -6.56
N ASP A 517 13.59 8.34 -7.21
CA ASP A 517 14.46 7.53 -8.07
C ASP A 517 15.43 6.64 -7.27
N LEU A 518 15.85 7.08 -6.08
CA LEU A 518 16.64 6.27 -5.15
C LEU A 518 15.81 5.12 -4.54
N ASP A 519 14.56 5.35 -4.16
CA ASP A 519 13.67 4.28 -3.67
C ASP A 519 13.38 3.21 -4.75
N VAL A 520 13.35 3.59 -6.03
CA VAL A 520 13.18 2.66 -7.16
C VAL A 520 14.47 1.89 -7.45
N GLN A 521 15.65 2.51 -7.29
CA GLN A 521 16.95 1.83 -7.53
C GLN A 521 17.35 0.91 -6.38
N PHE A 522 16.95 1.18 -5.12
CA PHE A 522 17.24 0.30 -3.97
C PHE A 522 16.26 -0.85 -3.78
N ARG A 523 15.17 -0.92 -4.59
CA ARG A 523 14.21 -2.06 -4.60
C ARG A 523 14.45 -3.07 -5.73
N ARG A 524 15.57 -2.96 -6.46
CA ARG A 524 16.00 -3.97 -7.45
C ARG A 524 17.06 -4.92 -6.85
#